data_90af1b9c4fabbf7b99acabd4421be2b4
#
_entry.id   90af1b9c4fabbf7b99acabd4421be2b4
#
_cell.length_a   1.000
_cell.length_b   1.000
_cell.length_c   1.000
_cell.angle_alpha   90.00
_cell.angle_beta   90.00
_cell.angle_gamma   90.00
#
_symmetry.space_group_name_H-M   'P 1'
#
loop_
_entity.id
_entity.type
_entity.pdbx_description
1 polymer ?
#
loop_
_entity_poly.entity_id
_entity_poly.type
_entity_poly.pdbx_seq_one_letter_code
_entity_poly.pdbx_strand_id
1 'polypeptide(L)'
;MDPEIASNGMGIAHLLSQNSGVGLIPFILLVLMSLGTCYYALLKGYLAQREQRLNARFVADFWQQDSVQEMERQLAHLPPQEAYGRLTGAALAAVAQLNRAEERAVSCKLGSPDEYLLRAMRRAITQERVRLEQGLAFLASVGSAAPFIGLFGTVWGIYHALLAIGAAGQSSLDKVAGPVGEALIMTGFGLAVALPAVLIYNFFVRRNRLRLAALEEFGHDLFTLLVTGFEQVATNNVTPLVERETRQGRG
;
A
#
# COMPACT_ATOMS: atom_id res chain seq x y z
N MET A 1 48.84 3.24 -0.19
CA MET A 1 47.86 2.54 -1.05
C MET A 1 47.32 1.41 -0.21
N ASP A 2 46.20 1.70 0.48
CA ASP A 2 45.74 0.94 1.64
C ASP A 2 45.06 -0.36 1.24
N PRO A 3 45.37 -1.51 1.88
CA PRO A 3 44.83 -2.80 1.57
C PRO A 3 43.41 -3.07 2.13
N GLU A 4 42.78 -2.07 2.76
CA GLU A 4 41.49 -2.24 3.46
C GLU A 4 40.24 -2.26 2.55
N ILE A 5 40.35 -1.84 1.29
CA ILE A 5 39.17 -1.81 0.37
C ILE A 5 38.95 -3.15 -0.33
N ALA A 6 39.94 -4.06 -0.31
CA ALA A 6 39.83 -5.36 -0.97
C ALA A 6 39.10 -6.44 -0.13
N SER A 7 38.88 -6.21 1.19
CA SER A 7 38.30 -7.24 2.07
C SER A 7 36.76 -7.34 2.01
N ASN A 8 36.06 -6.29 1.57
CA ASN A 8 34.60 -6.29 1.54
C ASN A 8 33.97 -7.05 0.35
N GLY A 9 34.73 -7.33 -0.70
CA GLY A 9 34.25 -8.12 -1.83
C GLY A 9 34.33 -9.65 -1.61
N MET A 10 35.19 -10.09 -0.69
CA MET A 10 35.42 -11.53 -0.45
C MET A 10 34.32 -12.20 0.37
N GLY A 11 33.62 -11.48 1.25
CA GLY A 11 32.59 -12.09 2.12
C GLY A 11 31.38 -12.64 1.33
N ILE A 12 30.85 -11.86 0.38
CA ILE A 12 29.65 -12.27 -0.39
C ILE A 12 30.03 -13.32 -1.45
N ALA A 13 31.19 -13.16 -2.14
CA ALA A 13 31.67 -14.13 -3.11
C ALA A 13 32.05 -15.48 -2.44
N HIS A 14 32.58 -15.44 -1.23
CA HIS A 14 32.90 -16.63 -0.43
C HIS A 14 31.65 -17.36 0.05
N LEU A 15 30.61 -16.61 0.46
CA LEU A 15 29.28 -17.15 0.80
C LEU A 15 28.63 -17.88 -0.39
N LEU A 16 28.83 -17.38 -1.60
CA LEU A 16 28.27 -17.99 -2.82
C LEU A 16 29.05 -19.21 -3.27
N SER A 17 30.37 -19.31 -2.99
CA SER A 17 31.22 -20.38 -3.47
C SER A 17 31.34 -21.62 -2.55
N GLN A 18 31.12 -21.44 -1.24
CA GLN A 18 31.24 -22.51 -0.25
C GLN A 18 29.93 -23.13 0.21
N ASN A 19 28.77 -22.49 -0.04
CA ASN A 19 27.50 -22.99 0.46
C ASN A 19 27.00 -24.20 -0.35
N SER A 20 26.92 -25.35 0.30
CA SER A 20 26.07 -26.46 -0.12
C SER A 20 24.68 -25.89 -0.44
N GLY A 21 24.15 -26.18 -1.67
CA GLY A 21 22.99 -25.52 -2.30
C GLY A 21 21.75 -25.21 -1.43
N VAL A 22 21.64 -25.76 -0.23
CA VAL A 22 20.51 -25.53 0.69
C VAL A 22 20.66 -24.24 1.49
N GLY A 23 21.87 -23.77 1.83
CA GLY A 23 22.11 -22.47 2.48
C GLY A 23 21.87 -21.29 1.54
N LEU A 24 21.94 -21.51 0.24
CA LEU A 24 21.68 -20.52 -0.79
C LEU A 24 20.19 -20.16 -0.91
N ILE A 25 19.29 -21.11 -0.60
CA ILE A 25 17.83 -20.94 -0.73
C ILE A 25 17.31 -19.80 0.17
N PRO A 26 17.58 -19.75 1.49
CA PRO A 26 17.16 -18.64 2.34
C PRO A 26 17.71 -17.29 1.87
N PHE A 27 18.96 -17.26 1.41
CA PHE A 27 19.60 -16.05 0.91
C PHE A 27 18.90 -15.51 -0.34
N ILE A 28 18.68 -16.37 -1.36
CA ILE A 28 17.96 -15.98 -2.58
C ILE A 28 16.55 -15.51 -2.23
N LEU A 29 15.86 -16.19 -1.33
CA LEU A 29 14.52 -15.81 -0.90
C LEU A 29 14.50 -14.41 -0.26
N LEU A 30 15.46 -14.10 0.62
CA LEU A 30 15.61 -12.79 1.22
C LEU A 30 15.91 -11.70 0.18
N VAL A 31 16.75 -11.99 -0.81
CA VAL A 31 17.04 -11.06 -1.91
C VAL A 31 15.78 -10.79 -2.73
N LEU A 32 15.01 -11.82 -3.09
CA LEU A 32 13.74 -11.66 -3.81
C LEU A 32 12.72 -10.86 -3.00
N MET A 33 12.62 -11.10 -1.70
CA MET A 33 11.76 -10.35 -0.79
C MET A 33 12.18 -8.86 -0.70
N SER A 34 13.50 -8.59 -0.65
CA SER A 34 14.05 -7.24 -0.66
C SER A 34 13.74 -6.49 -1.96
N LEU A 35 13.98 -7.13 -3.10
CA LEU A 35 13.65 -6.56 -4.41
C LEU A 35 12.14 -6.30 -4.55
N GLY A 36 11.32 -7.25 -4.12
CA GLY A 36 9.87 -7.09 -4.08
C GLY A 36 9.43 -5.92 -3.21
N THR A 37 10.02 -5.75 -2.03
CA THR A 37 9.75 -4.62 -1.13
C THR A 37 10.10 -3.29 -1.79
N CYS A 38 11.27 -3.19 -2.42
CA CYS A 38 11.70 -1.99 -3.13
C CYS A 38 10.77 -1.67 -4.31
N TYR A 39 10.43 -2.67 -5.12
CA TYR A 39 9.49 -2.54 -6.23
C TYR A 39 8.12 -2.01 -5.78
N TYR A 40 7.52 -2.63 -4.76
CA TYR A 40 6.22 -2.19 -4.24
C TYR A 40 6.27 -0.80 -3.61
N ALA A 41 7.37 -0.46 -2.92
CA ALA A 41 7.56 0.87 -2.33
C ALA A 41 7.57 1.97 -3.40
N LEU A 42 8.35 1.76 -4.46
CA LEU A 42 8.48 2.71 -5.57
C LEU A 42 7.18 2.82 -6.37
N LEU A 43 6.60 1.68 -6.78
CA LEU A 43 5.38 1.64 -7.56
C LEU A 43 4.22 2.30 -6.82
N LYS A 44 4.00 1.90 -5.55
CA LYS A 44 2.90 2.43 -4.75
C LYS A 44 3.14 3.89 -4.36
N GLY A 45 4.39 4.28 -4.12
CA GLY A 45 4.77 5.66 -3.89
C GLY A 45 4.45 6.56 -5.08
N TYR A 46 4.83 6.14 -6.28
CA TYR A 46 4.55 6.86 -7.52
C TYR A 46 3.04 6.98 -7.81
N LEU A 47 2.31 5.86 -7.76
CA LEU A 47 0.86 5.84 -7.96
C LEU A 47 0.14 6.71 -6.93
N ALA A 48 0.57 6.65 -5.68
CA ALA A 48 0.01 7.44 -4.60
C ALA A 48 0.19 8.96 -4.78
N GLN A 49 1.32 9.40 -5.31
CA GLN A 49 1.55 10.82 -5.62
C GLN A 49 0.73 11.28 -6.82
N ARG A 50 0.67 10.45 -7.87
CA ARG A 50 -0.13 10.74 -9.07
C ARG A 50 -1.61 10.89 -8.73
N GLU A 51 -2.18 9.93 -7.99
CA GLU A 51 -3.59 9.99 -7.56
C GLU A 51 -3.88 11.21 -6.69
N GLN A 52 -2.98 11.57 -5.78
CA GLN A 52 -3.19 12.74 -4.91
C GLN A 52 -3.30 14.04 -5.72
N ARG A 53 -2.49 14.20 -6.76
CA ARG A 53 -2.57 15.38 -7.65
C ARG A 53 -3.87 15.39 -8.47
N LEU A 54 -4.31 14.24 -8.96
CA LEU A 54 -5.56 14.11 -9.71
C LEU A 54 -6.77 14.37 -8.82
N ASN A 55 -6.79 13.79 -7.63
CA ASN A 55 -7.86 13.99 -6.65
C ASN A 55 -8.00 15.46 -6.27
N ALA A 56 -6.89 16.17 -6.01
CA ALA A 56 -6.92 17.59 -5.65
C ALA A 56 -7.51 18.46 -6.77
N ARG A 57 -7.18 18.18 -8.02
CA ARG A 57 -7.75 18.86 -9.18
C ARG A 57 -9.23 18.57 -9.32
N PHE A 58 -9.61 17.29 -9.24
CA PHE A 58 -11.01 16.89 -9.34
C PHE A 58 -11.89 17.58 -8.31
N VAL A 59 -11.49 17.62 -7.04
CA VAL A 59 -12.26 18.27 -5.97
C VAL A 59 -12.37 19.77 -6.22
N ALA A 60 -11.29 20.43 -6.67
CA ALA A 60 -11.32 21.86 -6.99
C ALA A 60 -12.29 22.16 -8.15
N ASP A 61 -12.23 21.36 -9.21
CA ASP A 61 -13.11 21.52 -10.38
C ASP A 61 -14.56 21.16 -10.04
N PHE A 62 -14.77 20.16 -9.17
CA PHE A 62 -16.09 19.69 -8.74
C PHE A 62 -16.90 20.78 -8.05
N TRP A 63 -16.31 21.50 -7.09
CA TRP A 63 -17.01 22.56 -6.35
C TRP A 63 -17.19 23.85 -7.13
N GLN A 64 -16.62 23.98 -8.32
CA GLN A 64 -16.82 25.13 -9.22
C GLN A 64 -17.97 24.93 -10.22
N GLN A 65 -18.58 23.73 -10.26
CA GLN A 65 -19.65 23.44 -11.20
C GLN A 65 -21.02 23.81 -10.63
N ASP A 66 -21.81 24.48 -11.46
CA ASP A 66 -23.14 25.00 -11.07
C ASP A 66 -24.29 23.99 -11.30
N SER A 67 -24.04 22.83 -11.95
CA SER A 67 -25.08 21.84 -12.22
C SER A 67 -24.61 20.38 -12.24
N VAL A 68 -25.47 19.48 -11.72
CA VAL A 68 -25.28 18.01 -11.76
C VAL A 68 -25.19 17.48 -13.20
N GLN A 69 -25.89 18.12 -14.13
CA GLN A 69 -25.94 17.71 -15.54
C GLN A 69 -24.61 17.92 -16.27
N GLU A 70 -23.90 19.00 -15.95
CA GLU A 70 -22.57 19.25 -16.53
C GLU A 70 -21.54 18.26 -15.98
N MET A 71 -21.65 17.91 -14.72
CA MET A 71 -20.85 16.89 -14.06
C MET A 71 -21.07 15.49 -14.68
N GLU A 72 -22.32 15.14 -14.96
CA GLU A 72 -22.67 13.89 -15.61
C GLU A 72 -22.06 13.80 -17.03
N ARG A 73 -22.11 14.88 -17.80
CA ARG A 73 -21.49 14.98 -19.12
C ARG A 73 -19.98 14.82 -19.09
N GLN A 74 -19.30 15.48 -18.17
CA GLN A 74 -17.84 15.36 -18.04
C GLN A 74 -17.40 13.94 -17.66
N LEU A 75 -18.09 13.31 -16.72
CA LEU A 75 -17.80 11.92 -16.32
C LEU A 75 -18.14 10.89 -17.40
N ALA A 76 -19.10 11.19 -18.30
CA ALA A 76 -19.44 10.31 -19.41
C ALA A 76 -18.36 10.28 -20.50
N HIS A 77 -17.58 11.34 -20.67
CA HIS A 77 -16.56 11.44 -21.72
C HIS A 77 -15.20 10.85 -21.31
N LEU A 78 -14.87 10.76 -20.02
CA LEU A 78 -13.61 10.23 -19.53
C LEU A 78 -13.88 9.36 -18.29
N PRO A 79 -13.59 8.04 -18.34
CA PRO A 79 -13.70 7.20 -17.16
C PRO A 79 -12.77 7.74 -16.07
N PRO A 80 -13.29 8.08 -14.88
CA PRO A 80 -12.52 8.72 -13.84
C PRO A 80 -11.39 7.81 -13.35
N GLN A 81 -10.16 8.30 -13.45
CA GLN A 81 -8.98 7.58 -12.97
C GLN A 81 -8.76 7.75 -11.47
N GLU A 82 -9.33 8.79 -10.88
CA GLU A 82 -9.25 9.16 -9.47
C GLU A 82 -10.41 8.60 -8.64
N ALA A 83 -10.14 8.41 -7.34
CA ALA A 83 -11.09 7.82 -6.39
C ALA A 83 -12.38 8.64 -6.25
N TYR A 84 -12.25 9.97 -6.21
CA TYR A 84 -13.39 10.90 -6.09
C TYR A 84 -14.29 10.85 -7.32
N GLY A 85 -13.72 10.85 -8.51
CA GLY A 85 -14.50 10.73 -9.75
C GLY A 85 -15.21 9.38 -9.86
N ARG A 86 -14.56 8.27 -9.42
CA ARG A 86 -15.21 6.95 -9.40
C ARG A 86 -16.39 6.90 -8.43
N LEU A 87 -16.26 7.53 -7.24
CA LEU A 87 -17.36 7.64 -6.27
C LEU A 87 -18.51 8.48 -6.84
N THR A 88 -18.20 9.63 -7.42
CA THR A 88 -19.19 10.51 -8.06
C THR A 88 -19.90 9.81 -9.21
N GLY A 89 -19.16 9.11 -10.07
CA GLY A 89 -19.73 8.32 -11.17
C GLY A 89 -20.66 7.20 -10.68
N ALA A 90 -20.30 6.52 -9.58
CA ALA A 90 -21.15 5.51 -8.98
C ALA A 90 -22.45 6.10 -8.39
N ALA A 91 -22.35 7.28 -7.76
CA ALA A 91 -23.49 7.99 -7.21
C ALA A 91 -24.46 8.47 -8.33
N LEU A 92 -23.93 9.09 -9.38
CA LEU A 92 -24.72 9.54 -10.54
C LEU A 92 -25.37 8.38 -11.28
N ALA A 93 -24.65 7.26 -11.46
CA ALA A 93 -25.22 6.06 -12.04
C ALA A 93 -26.38 5.49 -11.22
N ALA A 94 -26.29 5.58 -9.88
CA ALA A 94 -27.36 5.16 -8.99
C ALA A 94 -28.60 6.07 -9.12
N VAL A 95 -28.41 7.39 -9.17
CA VAL A 95 -29.49 8.36 -9.41
C VAL A 95 -30.16 8.12 -10.77
N ALA A 96 -29.37 7.93 -11.83
CA ALA A 96 -29.91 7.65 -13.16
C ALA A 96 -30.73 6.33 -13.21
N GLN A 97 -30.34 5.32 -12.42
CA GLN A 97 -31.09 4.08 -12.29
C GLN A 97 -32.40 4.27 -11.51
N LEU A 98 -32.42 5.09 -10.47
CA LEU A 98 -33.62 5.44 -9.73
C LEU A 98 -34.64 6.16 -10.61
N ASN A 99 -34.20 7.17 -11.36
CA ASN A 99 -35.06 7.92 -12.28
C ASN A 99 -35.69 7.00 -13.33
N ARG A 100 -34.91 6.09 -13.91
CA ARG A 100 -35.43 5.06 -14.87
C ARG A 100 -36.40 4.06 -14.23
N ALA A 101 -36.21 3.75 -12.95
CA ALA A 101 -37.10 2.84 -12.23
C ALA A 101 -38.45 3.49 -11.89
N GLU A 102 -38.44 4.78 -11.59
CA GLU A 102 -39.66 5.60 -11.37
C GLU A 102 -40.47 5.70 -12.69
N GLU A 103 -39.81 6.01 -13.81
CA GLU A 103 -40.45 6.05 -15.12
C GLU A 103 -41.12 4.71 -15.51
N ARG A 104 -40.56 3.58 -15.05
CA ARG A 104 -41.07 2.24 -15.34
C ARG A 104 -42.09 1.72 -14.31
N ALA A 105 -42.50 2.54 -13.34
CA ALA A 105 -43.40 2.17 -12.22
C ALA A 105 -42.93 0.91 -11.45
N VAL A 106 -41.62 0.61 -11.41
CA VAL A 106 -41.01 -0.55 -10.73
C VAL A 106 -40.50 -0.18 -9.34
N SER A 107 -40.79 1.02 -8.87
CA SER A 107 -40.24 1.66 -7.67
C SER A 107 -40.45 0.87 -6.36
N CYS A 108 -41.46 0.01 -6.28
CA CYS A 108 -41.82 -0.68 -5.04
C CYS A 108 -40.80 -1.76 -4.54
N LYS A 109 -39.76 -2.11 -5.33
CA LYS A 109 -38.83 -3.18 -4.98
C LYS A 109 -37.42 -2.72 -4.53
N LEU A 110 -37.12 -1.44 -4.62
CA LEU A 110 -35.73 -0.92 -4.40
C LEU A 110 -35.48 -0.36 -3.00
N GLY A 111 -36.48 -0.27 -2.13
CA GLY A 111 -36.37 0.47 -0.86
C GLY A 111 -36.49 1.97 -1.06
N SER A 112 -36.11 2.77 -0.07
CA SER A 112 -36.08 4.23 -0.26
C SER A 112 -35.00 4.64 -1.25
N PRO A 113 -35.21 5.67 -2.10
CA PRO A 113 -34.21 6.19 -3.03
C PRO A 113 -32.90 6.53 -2.36
N ASP A 114 -32.96 7.13 -1.18
CA ASP A 114 -31.80 7.53 -0.39
C ASP A 114 -30.97 6.33 0.08
N GLU A 115 -31.67 5.25 0.49
CA GLU A 115 -30.99 4.02 0.92
C GLU A 115 -30.28 3.32 -0.24
N TYR A 116 -30.88 3.34 -1.42
CA TYR A 116 -30.26 2.78 -2.62
C TYR A 116 -29.00 3.55 -3.01
N LEU A 117 -29.08 4.88 -3.04
CA LEU A 117 -27.94 5.77 -3.32
C LEU A 117 -26.82 5.54 -2.29
N LEU A 118 -27.16 5.57 -1.00
CA LEU A 118 -26.17 5.34 0.06
C LEU A 118 -25.47 3.98 -0.05
N ARG A 119 -26.22 2.95 -0.43
CA ARG A 119 -25.69 1.59 -0.64
C ARG A 119 -24.72 1.52 -1.82
N ALA A 120 -25.04 2.22 -2.92
CA ALA A 120 -24.17 2.33 -4.09
C ALA A 120 -22.85 3.04 -3.75
N MET A 121 -22.93 4.16 -3.02
CA MET A 121 -21.77 4.93 -2.58
C MET A 121 -20.89 4.15 -1.61
N ARG A 122 -21.46 3.47 -0.61
CA ARG A 122 -20.72 2.60 0.31
C ARG A 122 -19.99 1.49 -0.42
N ARG A 123 -20.62 0.91 -1.44
CA ARG A 123 -19.98 -0.11 -2.30
C ARG A 123 -18.78 0.46 -3.05
N ALA A 124 -18.90 1.66 -3.61
CA ALA A 124 -17.79 2.33 -4.30
C ALA A 124 -16.62 2.62 -3.34
N ILE A 125 -16.89 3.14 -2.14
CA ILE A 125 -15.89 3.38 -1.10
C ILE A 125 -15.19 2.07 -0.69
N THR A 126 -15.96 0.98 -0.52
CA THR A 126 -15.38 -0.32 -0.20
C THR A 126 -14.45 -0.83 -1.31
N GLN A 127 -14.81 -0.63 -2.57
CA GLN A 127 -13.95 -0.99 -3.70
C GLN A 127 -12.65 -0.18 -3.71
N GLU A 128 -12.71 1.11 -3.38
CA GLU A 128 -11.50 1.94 -3.24
C GLU A 128 -10.62 1.48 -2.07
N ARG A 129 -11.21 1.08 -0.94
CA ARG A 129 -10.46 0.47 0.17
C ARG A 129 -9.67 -0.74 -0.28
N VAL A 130 -10.31 -1.68 -0.98
CA VAL A 130 -9.64 -2.89 -1.52
C VAL A 130 -8.49 -2.52 -2.46
N ARG A 131 -8.66 -1.52 -3.33
CA ARG A 131 -7.59 -1.03 -4.22
C ARG A 131 -6.41 -0.45 -3.45
N LEU A 132 -6.67 0.34 -2.42
CA LEU A 132 -5.64 0.93 -1.57
C LEU A 132 -4.86 -0.14 -0.79
N GLU A 133 -5.50 -1.23 -0.40
CA GLU A 133 -4.90 -2.34 0.35
C GLU A 133 -4.08 -3.29 -0.52
N GLN A 134 -4.25 -3.28 -1.85
CA GLN A 134 -3.51 -4.14 -2.76
C GLN A 134 -1.99 -3.99 -2.57
N GLY A 135 -1.29 -5.12 -2.45
CA GLY A 135 0.16 -5.20 -2.24
C GLY A 135 0.63 -4.93 -0.81
N LEU A 136 -0.23 -4.42 0.11
CA LEU A 136 0.17 -4.26 1.51
C LEU A 136 0.34 -5.61 2.22
N ALA A 137 -0.46 -6.61 1.86
CA ALA A 137 -0.32 -7.97 2.38
C ALA A 137 1.07 -8.56 2.10
N PHE A 138 1.64 -8.30 0.91
CA PHE A 138 3.01 -8.71 0.59
C PHE A 138 4.03 -8.06 1.52
N LEU A 139 3.96 -6.73 1.73
CA LEU A 139 4.88 -6.03 2.64
C LEU A 139 4.77 -6.53 4.08
N ALA A 140 3.55 -6.80 4.55
CA ALA A 140 3.32 -7.38 5.87
C ALA A 140 3.94 -8.78 5.98
N SER A 141 3.77 -9.62 4.95
CA SER A 141 4.34 -10.98 4.90
C SER A 141 5.86 -10.93 4.90
N VAL A 142 6.48 -10.03 4.13
CA VAL A 142 7.94 -9.84 4.14
C VAL A 142 8.42 -9.42 5.52
N GLY A 143 7.76 -8.41 6.12
CA GLY A 143 8.13 -7.90 7.44
C GLY A 143 8.06 -8.96 8.54
N SER A 144 7.08 -9.86 8.46
CA SER A 144 6.91 -10.93 9.46
C SER A 144 7.76 -12.16 9.17
N ALA A 145 7.96 -12.55 7.91
CA ALA A 145 8.63 -13.81 7.55
C ALA A 145 10.16 -13.68 7.39
N ALA A 146 10.66 -12.52 6.92
CA ALA A 146 12.08 -12.36 6.64
C ALA A 146 13.00 -12.62 7.84
N PRO A 147 12.68 -12.21 9.09
CA PRO A 147 13.51 -12.53 10.25
C PRO A 147 13.61 -14.04 10.51
N PHE A 148 12.51 -14.77 10.33
CA PHE A 148 12.49 -16.22 10.54
C PHE A 148 13.26 -16.97 9.43
N ILE A 149 13.21 -16.47 8.20
CA ILE A 149 14.01 -16.99 7.09
C ILE A 149 15.50 -16.77 7.37
N GLY A 150 15.89 -15.60 7.88
CA GLY A 150 17.24 -15.31 8.33
C GLY A 150 17.69 -16.23 9.46
N LEU A 151 16.86 -16.40 10.49
CA LEU A 151 17.10 -17.32 11.60
C LEU A 151 17.24 -18.77 11.12
N PHE A 152 16.37 -19.23 10.22
CA PHE A 152 16.49 -20.54 9.62
C PHE A 152 17.84 -20.72 8.92
N GLY A 153 18.27 -19.71 8.15
CA GLY A 153 19.57 -19.71 7.49
C GLY A 153 20.75 -19.85 8.47
N THR A 154 20.68 -19.18 9.64
CA THR A 154 21.72 -19.32 10.66
C THR A 154 21.74 -20.70 11.29
N VAL A 155 20.61 -21.23 11.70
CA VAL A 155 20.51 -22.57 12.30
C VAL A 155 21.03 -23.62 11.34
N TRP A 156 20.63 -23.54 10.08
CA TRP A 156 21.09 -24.43 9.02
C TRP A 156 22.60 -24.32 8.78
N GLY A 157 23.13 -23.10 8.69
CA GLY A 157 24.57 -22.89 8.47
C GLY A 157 25.41 -23.40 9.63
N ILE A 158 25.05 -23.13 10.88
CA ILE A 158 25.73 -23.62 12.07
C ILE A 158 25.69 -25.16 12.11
N TYR A 159 24.52 -25.75 11.85
CA TYR A 159 24.37 -27.20 11.81
C TYR A 159 25.39 -27.88 10.83
N HIS A 160 25.46 -27.36 9.60
CA HIS A 160 26.39 -27.89 8.60
C HIS A 160 27.87 -27.66 8.95
N ALA A 161 28.17 -26.48 9.54
CA ALA A 161 29.52 -26.18 10.02
C ALA A 161 29.97 -27.20 11.07
N LEU A 162 29.11 -27.52 12.05
CA LEU A 162 29.39 -28.48 13.10
C LEU A 162 29.55 -29.91 12.53
N LEU A 163 28.74 -30.34 11.57
CA LEU A 163 28.89 -31.63 10.91
C LEU A 163 30.23 -31.75 10.17
N ALA A 164 30.64 -30.71 9.42
CA ALA A 164 31.89 -30.70 8.68
C ALA A 164 33.11 -30.80 9.61
N ILE A 165 33.06 -30.10 10.76
CA ILE A 165 34.12 -30.15 11.78
C ILE A 165 34.18 -31.53 12.45
N GLY A 166 33.02 -32.09 12.80
CA GLY A 166 32.94 -33.45 13.36
C GLY A 166 33.53 -34.53 12.42
N ALA A 167 33.25 -34.43 11.12
CA ALA A 167 33.76 -35.31 10.12
C ALA A 167 35.30 -35.16 9.91
N ALA A 168 35.84 -33.96 10.09
CA ALA A 168 37.28 -33.69 9.90
C ALA A 168 38.15 -34.11 11.10
N GLY A 169 37.57 -34.52 12.22
CA GLY A 169 38.29 -34.96 13.44
C GLY A 169 39.19 -33.92 14.11
N GLN A 170 39.08 -32.65 13.72
CA GLN A 170 39.90 -31.54 14.18
C GLN A 170 39.02 -30.44 14.79
N SER A 171 38.93 -30.41 16.12
CA SER A 171 38.15 -29.43 16.88
C SER A 171 38.99 -28.20 17.26
N SER A 172 39.54 -27.47 16.28
CA SER A 172 40.18 -26.19 16.60
C SER A 172 39.17 -25.04 16.48
N LEU A 173 39.19 -24.11 17.44
CA LEU A 173 38.29 -22.96 17.50
C LEU A 173 38.39 -22.12 16.22
N ASP A 174 39.58 -22.00 15.64
CA ASP A 174 39.84 -21.25 14.40
C ASP A 174 39.05 -21.75 13.19
N LYS A 175 38.76 -23.07 13.16
CA LYS A 175 37.97 -23.66 12.08
C LYS A 175 36.46 -23.53 12.23
N VAL A 176 36.00 -23.20 13.47
CA VAL A 176 34.58 -23.03 13.82
C VAL A 176 34.14 -21.56 13.65
N ALA A 177 35.03 -20.65 14.00
CA ALA A 177 34.68 -19.22 14.08
C ALA A 177 34.22 -18.62 12.75
N GLY A 178 34.88 -18.97 11.64
CA GLY A 178 34.54 -18.49 10.30
C GLY A 178 33.12 -18.90 9.87
N PRO A 179 32.82 -20.20 9.71
CA PRO A 179 31.49 -20.67 9.26
C PRO A 179 30.34 -20.26 10.19
N VAL A 180 30.58 -20.20 11.51
CA VAL A 180 29.57 -19.73 12.46
C VAL A 180 29.33 -18.22 12.30
N GLY A 181 30.40 -17.45 12.11
CA GLY A 181 30.30 -16.02 11.83
C GLY A 181 29.50 -15.74 10.54
N GLU A 182 29.78 -16.47 9.48
CA GLU A 182 29.02 -16.38 8.22
C GLU A 182 27.54 -16.74 8.40
N ALA A 183 27.25 -17.80 9.15
CA ALA A 183 25.86 -18.14 9.45
C ALA A 183 25.14 -17.01 10.16
N LEU A 184 25.73 -16.35 11.16
CA LEU A 184 25.10 -15.23 11.89
C LEU A 184 24.75 -14.03 11.00
N ILE A 185 25.47 -13.80 9.90
CA ILE A 185 25.17 -12.77 8.91
C ILE A 185 23.77 -12.95 8.32
N MET A 186 23.31 -14.18 8.15
CA MET A 186 21.98 -14.46 7.60
C MET A 186 20.83 -13.89 8.46
N THR A 187 20.94 -13.92 9.79
CA THR A 187 19.96 -13.24 10.67
C THR A 187 20.01 -11.74 10.46
N GLY A 188 21.19 -11.15 10.36
CA GLY A 188 21.36 -9.73 10.05
C GLY A 188 20.67 -9.33 8.73
N PHE A 189 20.84 -10.14 7.68
CA PHE A 189 20.14 -9.94 6.40
C PHE A 189 18.63 -10.06 6.54
N GLY A 190 18.11 -11.04 7.26
CA GLY A 190 16.69 -11.19 7.53
C GLY A 190 16.09 -9.95 8.19
N LEU A 191 16.75 -9.41 9.19
CA LEU A 191 16.35 -8.16 9.87
C LEU A 191 16.46 -6.93 8.94
N ALA A 192 17.55 -6.84 8.16
CA ALA A 192 17.76 -5.74 7.22
C ALA A 192 16.69 -5.68 6.11
N VAL A 193 16.14 -6.84 5.71
CA VAL A 193 15.01 -6.94 4.76
C VAL A 193 13.68 -6.63 5.44
N ALA A 194 13.47 -7.10 6.68
CA ALA A 194 12.21 -6.94 7.39
C ALA A 194 11.92 -5.49 7.80
N LEU A 195 12.92 -4.77 8.30
CA LEU A 195 12.75 -3.42 8.82
C LEU A 195 12.16 -2.45 7.78
N PRO A 196 12.73 -2.32 6.56
CA PRO A 196 12.14 -1.45 5.54
C PRO A 196 10.73 -1.87 5.15
N ALA A 197 10.46 -3.18 5.04
CA ALA A 197 9.14 -3.70 4.68
C ALA A 197 8.07 -3.28 5.69
N VAL A 198 8.35 -3.40 7.00
CA VAL A 198 7.44 -2.99 8.08
C VAL A 198 7.23 -1.47 8.09
N LEU A 199 8.30 -0.69 7.94
CA LEU A 199 8.20 0.78 7.92
C LEU A 199 7.36 1.27 6.74
N ILE A 200 7.59 0.73 5.54
CA ILE A 200 6.85 1.06 4.33
C ILE A 200 5.39 0.63 4.46
N TYR A 201 5.13 -0.58 4.99
CA TYR A 201 3.79 -1.07 5.28
C TYR A 201 3.02 -0.10 6.19
N ASN A 202 3.60 0.25 7.34
CA ASN A 202 2.97 1.15 8.31
C ASN A 202 2.70 2.55 7.73
N PHE A 203 3.64 3.07 6.93
CA PHE A 203 3.47 4.33 6.22
C PHE A 203 2.26 4.30 5.28
N PHE A 204 2.14 3.26 4.44
CA PHE A 204 1.02 3.15 3.51
C PHE A 204 -0.31 2.87 4.21
N VAL A 205 -0.34 2.04 5.25
CA VAL A 205 -1.55 1.80 6.05
C VAL A 205 -2.10 3.12 6.61
N ARG A 206 -1.23 3.92 7.25
CA ARG A 206 -1.61 5.23 7.79
C ARG A 206 -2.11 6.17 6.68
N ARG A 207 -1.38 6.26 5.57
CA ARG A 207 -1.74 7.12 4.45
C ARG A 207 -3.06 6.71 3.80
N ASN A 208 -3.30 5.42 3.60
CA ASN A 208 -4.54 4.90 3.03
C ASN A 208 -5.73 5.18 3.94
N ARG A 209 -5.56 5.07 5.26
CA ARG A 209 -6.62 5.41 6.22
C ARG A 209 -7.05 6.87 6.10
N LEU A 210 -6.08 7.80 6.01
CA LEU A 210 -6.39 9.23 5.85
C LEU A 210 -7.10 9.53 4.52
N ARG A 211 -6.66 8.89 3.43
CA ARG A 211 -7.30 9.02 2.12
C ARG A 211 -8.72 8.50 2.12
N LEU A 212 -8.95 7.37 2.77
CA LEU A 212 -10.28 6.78 2.86
C LEU A 212 -11.21 7.66 3.68
N ALA A 213 -10.75 8.22 4.81
CA ALA A 213 -11.52 9.17 5.61
C ALA A 213 -11.93 10.41 4.81
N ALA A 214 -10.99 10.99 4.04
CA ALA A 214 -11.32 12.13 3.17
C ALA A 214 -12.29 11.76 2.03
N LEU A 215 -12.21 10.54 1.50
CA LEU A 215 -13.18 10.05 0.50
C LEU A 215 -14.57 9.81 1.12
N GLU A 216 -14.64 9.33 2.35
CA GLU A 216 -15.88 9.16 3.10
C GLU A 216 -16.54 10.51 3.42
N GLU A 217 -15.75 11.52 3.81
CA GLU A 217 -16.20 12.90 4.04
C GLU A 217 -16.79 13.49 2.74
N PHE A 218 -16.03 13.43 1.64
CA PHE A 218 -16.53 13.86 0.33
C PHE A 218 -17.81 13.11 -0.08
N GLY A 219 -17.87 11.80 0.20
CA GLY A 219 -19.06 10.99 -0.07
C GLY A 219 -20.29 11.49 0.70
N HIS A 220 -20.12 11.92 1.93
CA HIS A 220 -21.21 12.51 2.72
C HIS A 220 -21.71 13.83 2.13
N ASP A 221 -20.78 14.70 1.72
CA ASP A 221 -21.12 15.99 1.09
C ASP A 221 -21.82 15.77 -0.26
N LEU A 222 -21.32 14.82 -1.06
CA LEU A 222 -21.93 14.42 -2.33
C LEU A 222 -23.34 13.86 -2.14
N PHE A 223 -23.54 13.01 -1.12
CA PHE A 223 -24.86 12.48 -0.78
C PHE A 223 -25.84 13.61 -0.43
N THR A 224 -25.42 14.52 0.45
CA THR A 224 -26.23 15.68 0.83
C THR A 224 -26.61 16.52 -0.38
N LEU A 225 -25.64 16.79 -1.26
CA LEU A 225 -25.86 17.56 -2.48
C LEU A 225 -26.87 16.88 -3.43
N LEU A 226 -26.80 15.56 -3.60
CA LEU A 226 -27.69 14.81 -4.48
C LEU A 226 -29.12 14.67 -3.91
N VAL A 227 -29.27 14.67 -2.59
CA VAL A 227 -30.58 14.55 -1.91
C VAL A 227 -31.26 15.91 -1.70
N THR A 228 -30.49 16.94 -1.34
CA THR A 228 -31.03 18.26 -0.98
C THR A 228 -30.96 19.31 -2.08
N GLY A 229 -30.20 19.05 -3.15
CA GLY A 229 -29.93 20.01 -4.21
C GLY A 229 -28.80 21.01 -3.90
N PHE A 230 -28.37 21.75 -4.92
CA PHE A 230 -27.19 22.65 -4.85
C PHE A 230 -27.32 23.83 -3.89
N GLU A 231 -28.52 24.25 -3.50
CA GLU A 231 -28.73 25.51 -2.75
C GLU A 231 -28.16 25.48 -1.31
N GLN A 232 -28.01 24.34 -0.67
CA GLN A 232 -27.57 24.26 0.73
C GLN A 232 -26.07 24.01 0.93
N VAL A 233 -25.35 23.52 -0.06
CA VAL A 233 -23.93 23.16 0.08
C VAL A 233 -23.00 24.36 -0.08
N ALA A 234 -23.41 25.37 -0.84
CA ALA A 234 -22.64 26.61 -1.04
C ALA A 234 -22.43 27.44 0.24
N THR A 235 -23.26 27.22 1.28
CA THR A 235 -23.16 27.92 2.57
C THR A 235 -22.24 27.29 3.59
N ASN A 236 -21.87 26.02 3.43
CA ASN A 236 -20.87 25.35 4.28
C ASN A 236 -19.50 25.40 3.60
N ASN A 237 -18.73 26.45 3.84
CA ASN A 237 -17.33 26.53 3.49
C ASN A 237 -16.55 25.38 4.15
N VAL A 238 -16.50 24.22 3.50
CA VAL A 238 -15.66 23.09 3.89
C VAL A 238 -14.22 23.47 3.53
N THR A 239 -13.52 24.03 4.49
CA THR A 239 -12.06 24.21 4.38
C THR A 239 -11.42 22.80 4.36
N PRO A 240 -10.73 22.40 3.30
CA PRO A 240 -10.13 21.07 3.24
C PRO A 240 -9.17 20.87 4.42
N LEU A 241 -9.23 19.71 5.05
CA LEU A 241 -8.42 19.36 6.24
C LEU A 241 -6.91 19.63 6.06
N VAL A 242 -6.44 19.65 4.82
CA VAL A 242 -5.04 19.99 4.46
C VAL A 242 -4.68 21.44 4.83
N GLU A 243 -5.61 22.39 4.82
CA GLU A 243 -5.34 23.78 5.22
C GLU A 243 -5.35 23.99 6.73
N ARG A 244 -6.01 23.13 7.50
CA ARG A 244 -6.00 23.23 8.97
C ARG A 244 -4.65 22.85 9.59
N GLU A 245 -3.95 21.85 9.03
CA GLU A 245 -2.63 21.46 9.53
C GLU A 245 -1.55 22.52 9.28
N THR A 246 -1.66 23.28 8.20
CA THR A 246 -0.68 24.36 7.89
C THR A 246 -0.88 25.61 8.75
N ARG A 247 -2.05 25.84 9.32
CA ARG A 247 -2.29 26.95 10.24
C ARG A 247 -1.92 26.68 11.70
N GLN A 248 -2.01 25.41 12.15
CA GLN A 248 -1.63 25.06 13.53
C GLN A 248 -0.11 24.89 13.71
N GLY A 249 0.68 24.78 12.65
CA GLY A 249 2.14 24.69 12.72
C GLY A 249 2.87 26.05 12.68
N ARG A 250 2.16 27.18 12.71
CA ARG A 250 2.73 28.55 12.67
C ARG A 250 2.34 29.45 13.86
N GLY A 251 1.93 28.85 14.97
CA GLY A 251 1.71 29.56 16.22
C GLY A 251 2.72 29.19 17.29
#